data_f0a385f9edeca61c8421eb2525ffc994
#
_entry.id   f0a385f9edeca61c8421eb2525ffc994
#
_cell.length_a   1.000
_cell.length_b   1.000
_cell.length_c   1.000
_cell.angle_alpha   90.00
_cell.angle_beta   90.00
_cell.angle_gamma   90.00
#
_symmetry.space_group_name_H-M   'P 1'
#
loop_
_entity.id
_entity.type
_entity.pdbx_description
1 polymer ?
#
loop_
_entity_poly.entity_id
_entity_poly.type
_entity_poly.pdbx_seq_one_letter_code
_entity_poly.pdbx_strand_id
1 'polypeptide(L)'
;EGPIDSALDKVKSLTGYYFKENDLARSFGYDNEKRQVGVSAQEVESVLPEVVTEAPFNADYKSVWYEKLVPLLIEAIKELDDKKKDK
;
A
#
# COMPACT_ATOMS: atom_id res chain seq x y z
N GLU A 1 -17.48 -13.50 3.87
CA GLU A 1 -17.76 -12.09 3.75
C GLU A 1 -17.74 -11.66 2.33
N GLY A 2 -17.61 -10.80 1.73
CA GLY A 2 -17.76 -10.52 0.31
C GLY A 2 -16.51 -9.98 -0.32
N PRO A 3 -16.56 -9.72 -1.62
CA PRO A 3 -15.45 -9.06 -2.31
C PRO A 3 -15.22 -7.65 -1.78
N ILE A 4 -14.00 -7.14 -1.98
CA ILE A 4 -13.69 -5.76 -1.62
C ILE A 4 -14.51 -4.83 -2.50
N ASP A 5 -15.28 -3.95 -1.87
CA ASP A 5 -16.13 -3.00 -2.59
C ASP A 5 -15.35 -1.72 -2.92
N SER A 6 -15.77 -1.03 -3.98
CA SER A 6 -15.17 0.23 -4.42
C SER A 6 -13.65 0.14 -4.55
N ALA A 7 -13.17 -1.00 -5.05
CA ALA A 7 -11.74 -1.29 -5.09
C ALA A 7 -10.99 -0.31 -5.99
N LEU A 8 -11.56 0.03 -7.13
CA LEU A 8 -10.91 0.96 -8.04
C LEU A 8 -10.75 2.34 -7.42
N ASP A 9 -11.76 2.84 -6.73
CA ASP A 9 -11.68 4.12 -6.05
C ASP A 9 -10.63 4.10 -4.94
N LYS A 10 -10.53 2.98 -4.22
CA LYS A 10 -9.52 2.84 -3.18
C LYS A 10 -8.12 2.89 -3.77
N VAL A 11 -7.90 2.18 -4.88
CA VAL A 11 -6.60 2.21 -5.55
C VAL A 11 -6.27 3.61 -6.05
N LYS A 12 -7.26 4.33 -6.60
CA LYS A 12 -7.04 5.67 -7.13
C LYS A 12 -6.65 6.67 -6.05
N SER A 13 -6.97 6.40 -4.80
CA SER A 13 -6.56 7.26 -3.68
C SER A 13 -5.15 7.00 -3.20
N LEU A 14 -4.51 5.95 -3.69
CA LEU A 14 -3.13 5.62 -3.33
C LEU A 14 -2.16 6.21 -4.33
N THR A 15 -0.94 6.49 -3.88
CA THR A 15 0.12 6.99 -4.74
C THR A 15 1.35 6.09 -4.57
N GLY A 16 1.98 5.73 -5.69
CA GLY A 16 3.27 5.07 -5.64
C GLY A 16 4.36 6.12 -5.48
N TYR A 17 5.24 5.92 -4.54
CA TYR A 17 6.29 6.88 -4.23
C TYR A 17 7.67 6.28 -4.42
N TYR A 18 8.61 7.12 -4.81
CA TYR A 18 10.02 6.84 -4.60
C TYR A 18 10.41 7.38 -3.23
N PHE A 19 11.28 6.68 -2.53
CA PHE A 19 11.76 7.17 -1.26
C PHE A 19 13.14 6.57 -0.95
N LYS A 20 13.83 7.18 0.00
CA LYS A 20 15.08 6.64 0.54
C LYS A 20 14.85 6.35 2.02
N GLU A 21 15.57 5.36 2.52
CA GLU A 21 15.48 5.04 3.93
C GLU A 21 15.97 6.23 4.75
N ASN A 22 15.26 6.50 5.84
CA ASN A 22 15.63 7.61 6.72
C ASN A 22 16.76 7.21 7.67
N ASP A 23 17.25 8.20 8.41
CA ASP A 23 18.38 7.99 9.32
C ASP A 23 18.05 6.97 10.41
N LEU A 24 16.81 6.94 10.87
CA LEU A 24 16.42 5.97 11.88
C LEU A 24 16.52 4.55 11.35
N ALA A 25 16.06 4.32 10.13
CA ALA A 25 16.16 3.00 9.51
C ALA A 25 17.63 2.58 9.38
N ARG A 26 18.52 3.53 9.05
CA ARG A 26 19.94 3.25 8.97
C ARG A 26 20.51 2.84 10.32
N SER A 27 20.05 3.44 11.39
CA SER A 27 20.53 3.11 12.73
C SER A 27 20.21 1.68 13.14
N PHE A 28 19.23 1.06 12.47
CA PHE A 28 18.89 -0.35 12.68
C PHE A 28 19.57 -1.29 11.67
N GLY A 29 20.54 -0.79 10.93
CA GLY A 29 21.28 -1.61 10.00
C GLY A 29 20.76 -1.60 8.57
N TYR A 30 19.77 -0.78 8.29
CA TYR A 30 19.22 -0.65 6.94
C TYR A 30 19.97 0.46 6.21
N ASP A 31 21.23 0.19 5.87
CA ASP A 31 22.06 1.16 5.17
C ASP A 31 21.87 0.99 3.67
N ASN A 32 20.89 1.70 3.13
CA ASN A 32 20.57 1.59 1.73
C ASN A 32 20.35 2.97 1.13
N GLU A 33 21.31 3.43 0.34
CA GLU A 33 21.22 4.72 -0.33
C GLU A 33 20.42 4.64 -1.63
N LYS A 34 20.05 3.44 -2.06
CA LYS A 34 19.27 3.28 -3.27
C LYS A 34 17.86 3.80 -3.06
N ARG A 35 17.31 4.36 -4.12
CA ARG A 35 15.93 4.80 -4.13
C ARG A 35 15.01 3.57 -4.05
N GLN A 36 14.06 3.62 -3.17
CA GLN A 36 13.07 2.57 -2.97
C GLN A 36 11.74 2.98 -3.57
N VAL A 37 10.85 2.02 -3.73
CA VAL A 37 9.50 2.25 -4.24
C VAL A 37 8.49 1.71 -3.24
N GLY A 38 7.45 2.46 -2.98
CA GLY A 38 6.42 2.01 -2.06
C GLY A 38 5.22 2.92 -2.03
N VAL A 39 4.33 2.66 -1.08
CA VAL A 39 3.13 3.47 -0.87
C VAL A 39 3.14 4.01 0.55
N SER A 40 2.34 5.05 0.79
CA SER A 40 2.21 5.61 2.13
C SER A 40 1.31 4.73 2.99
N ALA A 41 1.81 4.32 4.17
CA ALA A 41 1.00 3.52 5.09
C ALA A 41 -0.25 4.27 5.53
N GLN A 42 -0.15 5.59 5.68
CA GLN A 42 -1.32 6.39 6.07
C GLN A 42 -2.39 6.39 5.00
N GLU A 43 -2.01 6.48 3.73
CA GLU A 43 -2.97 6.39 2.63
C GLU A 43 -3.64 5.04 2.58
N VAL A 44 -2.86 3.97 2.73
CA VAL A 44 -3.41 2.62 2.72
C VAL A 44 -4.35 2.42 3.90
N GLU A 45 -3.96 2.89 5.08
CA GLU A 45 -4.78 2.75 6.28
C GLU A 45 -6.14 3.43 6.11
N SER A 46 -6.18 4.54 5.39
CA SER A 46 -7.43 5.28 5.19
C SER A 46 -8.45 4.52 4.33
N VAL A 47 -8.01 3.60 3.50
CA VAL A 47 -8.90 2.87 2.59
C VAL A 47 -8.96 1.38 2.88
N LEU A 48 -7.91 0.81 3.48
CA LEU A 48 -7.87 -0.62 3.75
C LEU A 48 -6.96 -0.88 4.97
N PRO A 49 -7.45 -0.53 6.17
CA PRO A 49 -6.62 -0.63 7.37
C PRO A 49 -6.11 -2.04 7.67
N GLU A 50 -6.80 -3.05 7.15
CA GLU A 50 -6.43 -4.44 7.41
C GLU A 50 -5.04 -4.81 6.89
N VAL A 51 -4.47 -4.02 5.98
CA VAL A 51 -3.14 -4.34 5.43
C VAL A 51 -2.03 -3.50 6.05
N VAL A 52 -2.34 -2.70 7.07
CA VAL A 52 -1.34 -1.90 7.77
C VAL A 52 -1.06 -2.52 9.13
N THR A 53 0.22 -2.61 9.48
CA THR A 53 0.64 -3.17 10.75
C THR A 53 1.81 -2.33 11.29
N GLU A 54 2.19 -2.60 12.55
CA GLU A 54 3.33 -1.94 13.13
C GLU A 54 4.62 -2.47 12.52
N ALA A 55 5.59 -1.59 12.33
CA ALA A 55 6.91 -2.02 11.86
C ALA A 55 7.55 -2.94 12.91
N PRO A 56 8.23 -4.01 12.46
CA PRO A 56 8.74 -5.01 13.41
C PRO A 56 9.82 -4.48 14.34
N PHE A 57 10.49 -3.40 14.01
CA PHE A 57 11.56 -2.84 14.82
C PHE A 57 11.12 -1.66 15.67
N ASN A 58 9.94 -1.11 15.46
CA ASN A 58 9.46 0.06 16.21
C ASN A 58 7.96 0.21 16.06
N ALA A 59 7.21 0.09 17.17
CA ALA A 59 5.76 0.18 17.16
C ALA A 59 5.23 1.57 16.77
N ASP A 60 6.07 2.61 16.84
CA ASP A 60 5.67 3.95 16.42
C ASP A 60 5.63 4.12 14.91
N TYR A 61 6.14 3.15 14.17
CA TYR A 61 6.15 3.18 12.71
C TYR A 61 5.17 2.17 12.16
N LYS A 62 4.49 2.54 11.10
CA LYS A 62 3.56 1.66 10.40
C LYS A 62 4.22 1.04 9.20
N SER A 63 3.83 -0.17 8.88
CA SER A 63 4.32 -0.91 7.74
C SER A 63 3.13 -1.40 6.93
N VAL A 64 3.30 -1.50 5.61
CA VAL A 64 2.27 -2.00 4.72
C VAL A 64 2.57 -3.45 4.41
N TRP A 65 1.56 -4.29 4.57
CA TRP A 65 1.67 -5.70 4.20
C TRP A 65 1.32 -5.83 2.72
N TYR A 66 2.34 -5.65 1.88
CA TYR A 66 2.14 -5.52 0.42
C TYR A 66 1.42 -6.71 -0.20
N GLU A 67 1.66 -7.92 0.30
CA GLU A 67 1.01 -9.11 -0.23
C GLU A 67 -0.51 -9.01 -0.11
N LYS A 68 -0.99 -8.35 0.91
CA LYS A 68 -2.43 -8.20 1.13
C LYS A 68 -3.06 -7.11 0.27
N LEU A 69 -2.25 -6.35 -0.47
CA LEU A 69 -2.78 -5.42 -1.46
C LEU A 69 -3.19 -6.13 -2.74
N VAL A 70 -2.71 -7.35 -2.96
CA VAL A 70 -3.06 -8.08 -4.19
C VAL A 70 -4.57 -8.28 -4.35
N PRO A 71 -5.32 -8.68 -3.31
CA PRO A 71 -6.78 -8.79 -3.46
C PRO A 71 -7.44 -7.48 -3.85
N LEU A 72 -6.96 -6.36 -3.32
CA LEU A 72 -7.48 -5.04 -3.70
C LEU A 72 -7.25 -4.78 -5.18
N LEU A 73 -6.05 -5.07 -5.66
CA LEU A 73 -5.70 -4.85 -7.07
C LEU A 73 -6.52 -5.75 -7.99
N ILE A 74 -6.79 -7.00 -7.58
CA ILE A 74 -7.61 -7.91 -8.35
C ILE A 74 -9.01 -7.32 -8.56
N GLU A 75 -9.64 -6.86 -7.50
CA GLU A 75 -10.98 -6.30 -7.60
C GLU A 75 -10.98 -4.96 -8.34
N ALA A 76 -9.93 -4.16 -8.19
CA ALA A 76 -9.82 -2.88 -8.91
C ALA A 76 -9.71 -3.12 -10.43
N ILE A 77 -8.93 -4.11 -10.82
CA ILE A 77 -8.77 -4.43 -12.24
C ILE A 77 -10.10 -4.91 -12.84
N LYS A 78 -10.83 -5.72 -12.10
CA LYS A 78 -12.14 -6.19 -12.54
C LYS A 78 -13.13 -5.04 -12.71
N GLU A 79 -13.13 -4.09 -11.77
CA GLU A 79 -13.99 -2.91 -11.87
C GLU A 79 -13.62 -2.07 -13.10
N LEU A 80 -12.32 -1.89 -13.34
CA LEU A 80 -11.86 -1.14 -14.50
C LEU A 80 -12.28 -1.80 -15.81
N ASP A 81 -12.16 -3.11 -15.89
CA ASP A 81 -12.58 -3.86 -17.07
C ASP A 81 -14.07 -3.69 -17.33
N ASP A 82 -14.88 -3.76 -16.28
CA ASP A 82 -16.32 -3.57 -16.42
C ASP A 82 -16.66 -2.18 -16.91
N LYS A 83 -15.95 -1.15 -16.45
CA LYS A 83 -16.17 0.22 -16.94
C LYS A 83 -15.86 0.36 -18.41
N LYS A 84 -14.83 -0.33 -18.89
CA LYS A 84 -14.48 -0.28 -20.31
C LYS A 84 -15.55 -0.95 -21.16
N LYS A 85 -16.18 -2.01 -20.66
CA LYS A 85 -17.22 -2.72 -21.39
C LYS A 85 -18.50 -1.90 -21.54
N ASP A 86 -18.70 -0.94 -20.65
CA ASP A 86 -19.91 -0.11 -20.65
C ASP A 86 -19.86 1.02 -21.67
N LYS A 87 -18.81 1.11 -22.45
CA LYS A 87 -18.67 2.16 -23.46
C LYS A 87 -19.09 1.69 -24.84
#